data_5531038630888bc73605218304519f02
#
_entry.id   5531038630888bc73605218304519f02
#
_cell.length_a   1.000
_cell.length_b   1.000
_cell.length_c   1.000
_cell.angle_alpha   90.00
_cell.angle_beta   90.00
_cell.angle_gamma   90.00
#
_symmetry.space_group_name_H-M   'P 1'
#
loop_
_entity.id
_entity.type
_entity.pdbx_description
1 polymer ?
#
loop_
_entity_poly.entity_id
_entity_poly.type
_entity_poly.pdbx_seq_one_letter_code
_entity_poly.pdbx_strand_id
1 'polypeptide(L)'
;MKIKRVWSPAKGMPCYKLPADATPEEIRATAVKAMRDELTVQWFTEEDFTYVNKAGQEMRVRSDEVYAGMLYATSGTSLFHWLQFYDYKTGKMRGLGPDVMGKMGNTCASSVFWGWYGAVSSIRGCFTFHMTPANGFLPVGEVKIDPELADYHDYTTDKIIEDNGKEKIIDAYTRVRPGDAVVAFKDAKTSHAQMVVEPATVVYREGKIDLDESYLVVQDQHKGLRSDKAEFVYYYQGAKVHFAGHLAMKRPFSKLLKEAYLPLTNAEFDGKKPYTVPGATAEGKEIKALADVRGLTVSATHPIISVKLVVRDGERVLGESEFLTTKDNMIDNTAFQLPLTALPLPELRGAGGRLTLKVLLGSGTTHTVADAAINA
;
A
#
# COMPACT_ATOMS: atom_id res chain seq x y z
N MET A 1 -9.80 7.22 22.14
CA MET A 1 -9.64 8.14 20.98
C MET A 1 -10.82 7.94 20.05
N LYS A 2 -11.60 8.97 19.72
CA LYS A 2 -12.66 8.83 18.70
C LYS A 2 -11.97 8.85 17.33
N ILE A 3 -11.84 7.69 16.71
CA ILE A 3 -11.32 7.60 15.34
C ILE A 3 -12.32 8.31 14.44
N LYS A 4 -11.93 9.46 13.89
CA LYS A 4 -12.73 10.12 12.86
C LYS A 4 -12.78 9.19 11.65
N ARG A 5 -13.97 9.00 11.11
CA ARG A 5 -14.21 8.24 9.89
C ARG A 5 -13.38 8.84 8.75
N VAL A 6 -12.26 8.20 8.41
CA VAL A 6 -11.31 8.73 7.42
C VAL A 6 -11.78 8.44 6.01
N TRP A 7 -12.42 7.29 5.82
CA TRP A 7 -12.94 6.90 4.52
C TRP A 7 -14.35 6.31 4.64
N SER A 8 -15.24 6.74 3.75
CA SER A 8 -16.60 6.22 3.67
C SER A 8 -16.74 5.40 2.39
N PRO A 9 -17.21 4.15 2.48
CA PRO A 9 -17.54 3.32 1.31
C PRO A 9 -18.46 4.01 0.30
N ALA A 10 -19.36 4.84 0.79
CA ALA A 10 -20.30 5.60 -0.04
C ALA A 10 -19.63 6.66 -0.94
N LYS A 11 -18.34 6.97 -0.75
CA LYS A 11 -17.59 7.95 -1.55
C LYS A 11 -16.85 7.35 -2.75
N GLY A 12 -16.89 6.02 -2.92
CA GLY A 12 -16.20 5.35 -4.02
C GLY A 12 -14.73 5.03 -3.74
N MET A 13 -14.02 4.61 -4.78
CA MET A 13 -12.60 4.24 -4.70
C MET A 13 -11.74 5.47 -4.38
N PRO A 14 -10.80 5.40 -3.43
CA PRO A 14 -9.90 6.51 -3.13
C PRO A 14 -9.01 6.83 -4.34
N CYS A 15 -8.58 8.08 -4.44
CA CYS A 15 -7.65 8.54 -5.45
C CYS A 15 -6.64 9.47 -4.79
N TYR A 16 -5.36 9.22 -5.00
CA TYR A 16 -4.22 9.90 -4.38
C TYR A 16 -3.47 10.80 -5.35
N LYS A 17 -4.04 11.04 -6.55
CA LYS A 17 -3.43 11.92 -7.55
C LYS A 17 -3.28 13.34 -7.00
N LEU A 18 -2.08 13.88 -7.12
CA LEU A 18 -1.72 15.25 -6.84
C LEU A 18 -1.49 16.05 -8.14
N PRO A 19 -1.49 17.38 -8.09
CA PRO A 19 -1.04 18.21 -9.21
C PRO A 19 0.47 18.01 -9.48
N ALA A 20 0.93 18.35 -10.68
CA ALA A 20 2.33 18.14 -11.09
C ALA A 20 3.34 18.97 -10.27
N ASP A 21 2.90 20.08 -9.72
CA ASP A 21 3.65 21.01 -8.86
C ASP A 21 3.42 20.76 -7.37
N ALA A 22 2.96 19.57 -7.00
CA ALA A 22 2.73 19.19 -5.61
C ALA A 22 3.98 19.41 -4.74
N THR A 23 3.76 20.01 -3.60
CA THR A 23 4.82 20.24 -2.60
C THR A 23 5.22 18.96 -1.88
N PRO A 24 6.45 18.87 -1.33
CA PRO A 24 6.86 17.75 -0.50
C PRO A 24 5.88 17.43 0.64
N GLU A 25 5.29 18.45 1.24
CA GLU A 25 4.32 18.32 2.33
C GLU A 25 3.01 17.67 1.87
N GLU A 26 2.53 18.03 0.68
CA GLU A 26 1.33 17.42 0.08
C GLU A 26 1.58 15.96 -0.31
N ILE A 27 2.77 15.64 -0.84
CA ILE A 27 3.17 14.27 -1.17
C ILE A 27 3.22 13.42 0.10
N ARG A 28 3.83 13.91 1.18
CA ARG A 28 3.91 13.26 2.49
C ARG A 28 2.53 13.04 3.12
N ALA A 29 1.69 14.07 3.11
CA ALA A 29 0.31 13.97 3.62
C ALA A 29 -0.51 12.94 2.86
N THR A 30 -0.28 12.82 1.55
CA THR A 30 -0.93 11.82 0.68
C THR A 30 -0.47 10.40 1.03
N ALA A 31 0.83 10.17 1.28
CA ALA A 31 1.34 8.87 1.72
C ALA A 31 0.74 8.44 3.06
N VAL A 32 0.69 9.36 4.05
CA VAL A 32 0.06 9.12 5.35
C VAL A 32 -1.42 8.78 5.18
N LYS A 33 -2.12 9.52 4.32
CA LYS A 33 -3.54 9.29 4.03
C LYS A 33 -3.76 7.93 3.36
N ALA A 34 -2.96 7.57 2.37
CA ALA A 34 -3.10 6.32 1.64
C ALA A 34 -2.98 5.10 2.57
N MET A 35 -1.94 5.07 3.42
CA MET A 35 -1.80 4.03 4.43
C MET A 35 -2.93 4.06 5.47
N ARG A 36 -3.40 5.25 5.87
CA ARG A 36 -4.51 5.37 6.81
C ARG A 36 -5.81 4.84 6.23
N ASP A 37 -6.07 5.05 4.96
CA ASP A 37 -7.25 4.50 4.28
C ASP A 37 -7.22 2.96 4.30
N GLU A 38 -6.06 2.33 4.09
CA GLU A 38 -5.89 0.87 4.25
C GLU A 38 -6.17 0.39 5.68
N LEU A 39 -5.67 1.13 6.67
CA LEU A 39 -5.83 0.79 8.08
C LEU A 39 -7.24 1.04 8.61
N THR A 40 -8.07 1.82 7.94
CA THR A 40 -9.37 2.27 8.44
C THR A 40 -10.56 1.90 7.56
N VAL A 41 -10.35 1.24 6.42
CA VAL A 41 -11.45 0.74 5.59
C VAL A 41 -12.33 -0.18 6.43
N GLN A 42 -13.64 0.17 6.52
CA GLN A 42 -14.60 -0.61 7.31
C GLN A 42 -15.31 -1.61 6.44
N TRP A 43 -15.43 -2.84 6.93
CA TRP A 43 -16.07 -3.93 6.22
C TRP A 43 -16.71 -4.94 7.17
N PHE A 44 -17.58 -5.77 6.62
CA PHE A 44 -18.17 -6.93 7.28
C PHE A 44 -18.46 -8.03 6.25
N THR A 45 -18.76 -9.22 6.72
CA THR A 45 -19.03 -10.40 5.89
C THR A 45 -20.48 -10.86 6.03
N GLU A 46 -20.96 -11.69 5.12
CA GLU A 46 -22.31 -12.28 5.20
C GLU A 46 -22.31 -13.54 6.04
N GLU A 47 -21.18 -14.25 6.11
CA GLU A 47 -21.04 -15.52 6.78
C GLU A 47 -19.85 -15.51 7.74
N ASP A 48 -19.94 -16.27 8.80
CA ASP A 48 -18.83 -16.55 9.70
C ASP A 48 -17.82 -17.45 9.00
N PHE A 49 -16.54 -17.17 9.19
CA PHE A 49 -15.47 -18.06 8.76
C PHE A 49 -14.23 -17.94 9.62
N THR A 50 -13.36 -18.93 9.52
CA THR A 50 -12.06 -18.96 10.19
C THR A 50 -10.96 -19.07 9.14
N TYR A 51 -9.86 -18.36 9.34
CA TYR A 51 -8.65 -18.49 8.52
C TYR A 51 -7.40 -18.49 9.41
N VAL A 52 -6.30 -19.02 8.88
CA VAL A 52 -5.01 -19.00 9.58
C VAL A 52 -4.16 -17.85 9.00
N ASN A 53 -3.75 -16.91 9.86
CA ASN A 53 -2.87 -15.82 9.43
C ASN A 53 -1.42 -16.30 9.25
N LYS A 54 -0.55 -15.43 8.72
CA LYS A 54 0.88 -15.74 8.50
C LYS A 54 1.63 -16.18 9.76
N ALA A 55 1.19 -15.73 10.94
CA ALA A 55 1.81 -16.10 12.20
C ALA A 55 1.35 -17.49 12.70
N GLY A 56 0.55 -18.22 11.90
CA GLY A 56 -0.02 -19.50 12.28
C GLY A 56 -1.18 -19.39 13.28
N GLN A 57 -1.72 -18.18 13.50
CA GLN A 57 -2.81 -17.95 14.41
C GLN A 57 -4.15 -18.11 13.70
N GLU A 58 -5.05 -18.85 14.33
CA GLU A 58 -6.43 -18.96 13.87
C GLU A 58 -7.15 -17.63 14.12
N MET A 59 -7.73 -17.08 13.07
CA MET A 59 -8.49 -15.84 13.07
C MET A 59 -9.93 -16.13 12.74
N ARG A 60 -10.85 -15.70 13.57
CA ARG A 60 -12.29 -15.87 13.38
C ARG A 60 -12.93 -14.57 12.95
N VAL A 61 -13.61 -14.58 11.81
CA VAL A 61 -14.41 -13.46 11.29
C VAL A 61 -15.88 -13.82 11.48
N ARG A 62 -16.65 -12.89 12.06
CA ARG A 62 -18.08 -13.06 12.34
C ARG A 62 -18.91 -12.11 11.50
N SER A 63 -20.03 -12.57 11.00
CA SER A 63 -20.96 -11.82 10.16
C SER A 63 -21.73 -10.73 10.92
N ASP A 64 -21.81 -10.83 12.25
CA ASP A 64 -22.44 -9.85 13.14
C ASP A 64 -21.46 -8.76 13.64
N GLU A 65 -20.19 -8.78 13.20
CA GLU A 65 -19.15 -7.85 13.59
C GLU A 65 -18.72 -6.96 12.43
N VAL A 66 -18.24 -5.76 12.76
CA VAL A 66 -17.63 -4.82 11.82
C VAL A 66 -16.12 -4.75 12.06
N TYR A 67 -15.38 -4.77 10.98
CA TYR A 67 -13.92 -4.73 10.97
C TYR A 67 -13.42 -3.43 10.38
N ALA A 68 -12.23 -2.98 10.79
CA ALA A 68 -11.55 -1.85 10.19
C ALA A 68 -10.11 -2.21 9.85
N GLY A 69 -9.70 -1.77 8.66
CA GLY A 69 -8.39 -2.08 8.08
C GLY A 69 -8.37 -3.42 7.35
N MET A 70 -7.40 -3.54 6.49
CA MET A 70 -7.12 -4.78 5.76
C MET A 70 -6.57 -5.83 6.72
N LEU A 71 -6.75 -7.09 6.39
CA LEU A 71 -6.21 -8.20 7.20
C LEU A 71 -4.69 -8.25 7.15
N TYR A 72 -4.10 -8.86 8.17
CA TYR A 72 -2.67 -9.14 8.17
C TYR A 72 -2.38 -10.42 7.38
N ALA A 73 -1.78 -10.28 6.20
CA ALA A 73 -1.42 -11.38 5.33
C ALA A 73 -0.12 -11.10 4.55
N THR A 74 0.56 -12.16 4.12
CA THR A 74 1.82 -12.07 3.35
C THR A 74 1.69 -11.62 1.93
N SER A 75 0.47 -11.50 1.42
CA SER A 75 0.23 -11.24 0.00
C SER A 75 0.63 -9.84 -0.46
N GLY A 76 0.79 -8.87 0.47
CA GLY A 76 1.08 -7.50 0.11
C GLY A 76 0.01 -6.89 -0.79
N THR A 77 -1.25 -7.22 -0.53
CA THR A 77 -2.39 -6.76 -1.32
C THR A 77 -2.61 -5.26 -1.12
N SER A 78 -2.79 -4.49 -2.20
CA SER A 78 -3.17 -3.09 -2.09
C SER A 78 -4.61 -2.92 -1.66
N LEU A 79 -4.97 -1.73 -1.14
CA LEU A 79 -6.36 -1.37 -0.87
C LEU A 79 -7.25 -1.54 -2.11
N PHE A 80 -6.73 -1.26 -3.31
CA PHE A 80 -7.49 -1.39 -4.55
C PHE A 80 -7.82 -2.84 -4.91
N HIS A 81 -6.91 -3.79 -4.66
CA HIS A 81 -7.21 -5.23 -4.79
C HIS A 81 -8.26 -5.66 -3.75
N TRP A 82 -8.17 -5.19 -2.51
CA TRP A 82 -9.14 -5.43 -1.46
C TRP A 82 -10.54 -4.93 -1.84
N LEU A 83 -10.61 -3.73 -2.42
CA LEU A 83 -11.84 -3.09 -2.83
C LEU A 83 -12.56 -3.76 -4.02
N GLN A 84 -11.91 -4.67 -4.75
CA GLN A 84 -12.58 -5.50 -5.78
C GLN A 84 -13.65 -6.41 -5.16
N PHE A 85 -13.49 -6.80 -3.92
CA PHE A 85 -14.44 -7.63 -3.17
C PHE A 85 -15.45 -6.80 -2.37
N TYR A 86 -15.41 -5.48 -2.48
CA TYR A 86 -16.14 -4.56 -1.63
C TYR A 86 -17.41 -4.05 -2.31
N ASP A 87 -18.55 -4.23 -1.65
CA ASP A 87 -19.80 -3.58 -2.04
C ASP A 87 -19.86 -2.16 -1.46
N TYR A 88 -19.67 -1.16 -2.29
CA TYR A 88 -19.66 0.25 -1.89
C TYR A 88 -21.00 0.76 -1.34
N LYS A 89 -22.11 0.09 -1.65
CA LYS A 89 -23.45 0.48 -1.15
C LYS A 89 -23.66 0.01 0.28
N THR A 90 -23.18 -1.20 0.59
CA THR A 90 -23.48 -1.86 1.86
C THR A 90 -22.29 -1.88 2.81
N GLY A 91 -21.05 -1.84 2.33
CA GLY A 91 -19.84 -2.08 3.12
C GLY A 91 -19.51 -3.56 3.29
N LYS A 92 -20.23 -4.43 2.61
CA LYS A 92 -19.99 -5.87 2.65
C LYS A 92 -18.82 -6.29 1.77
N MET A 93 -18.06 -7.27 2.26
CA MET A 93 -17.10 -8.00 1.44
C MET A 93 -17.79 -9.22 0.82
N ARG A 94 -17.66 -9.37 -0.50
CA ARG A 94 -18.27 -10.47 -1.26
C ARG A 94 -17.21 -11.45 -1.72
N GLY A 95 -17.55 -12.75 -1.72
CA GLY A 95 -16.66 -13.81 -2.21
C GLY A 95 -15.41 -14.03 -1.38
N LEU A 96 -15.37 -13.51 -0.15
CA LEU A 96 -14.30 -13.77 0.80
C LEU A 96 -14.65 -15.01 1.61
N GLY A 97 -14.01 -16.13 1.27
CA GLY A 97 -13.99 -17.34 2.10
C GLY A 97 -12.60 -17.56 2.71
N PRO A 98 -12.40 -18.60 3.51
CA PRO A 98 -11.12 -18.91 4.16
C PRO A 98 -9.94 -18.95 3.20
N ASP A 99 -10.13 -19.48 1.99
CA ASP A 99 -9.12 -19.64 0.95
C ASP A 99 -8.65 -18.30 0.35
N VAL A 100 -9.52 -17.29 0.30
CA VAL A 100 -9.21 -15.95 -0.21
C VAL A 100 -8.62 -15.09 0.89
N MET A 101 -9.22 -15.12 2.09
CA MET A 101 -8.81 -14.28 3.21
C MET A 101 -7.40 -14.56 3.70
N GLY A 102 -6.96 -15.81 3.70
CA GLY A 102 -5.57 -16.17 4.02
C GLY A 102 -4.53 -15.61 3.03
N LYS A 103 -4.99 -15.19 1.84
CA LYS A 103 -4.16 -14.68 0.74
C LYS A 103 -4.33 -13.18 0.50
N MET A 104 -5.32 -12.53 1.12
CA MET A 104 -5.61 -11.10 0.94
C MET A 104 -5.24 -10.31 2.19
N GLY A 105 -4.50 -9.24 2.03
CA GLY A 105 -4.15 -8.35 3.13
C GLY A 105 -2.72 -7.83 3.05
N ASN A 106 -2.29 -7.15 4.10
CA ASN A 106 -1.00 -6.49 4.18
C ASN A 106 -0.18 -6.97 5.38
N THR A 107 1.14 -6.90 5.24
CA THR A 107 2.08 -6.89 6.37
C THR A 107 2.36 -5.45 6.79
N CYS A 108 3.14 -5.27 7.87
CA CYS A 108 3.61 -3.96 8.28
C CYS A 108 4.38 -3.24 7.15
N ALA A 109 5.28 -3.93 6.46
CA ALA A 109 6.06 -3.35 5.37
C ALA A 109 5.22 -3.05 4.13
N SER A 110 4.35 -3.98 3.70
CA SER A 110 3.52 -3.74 2.53
C SER A 110 2.51 -2.62 2.73
N SER A 111 2.02 -2.38 3.95
CA SER A 111 1.18 -1.21 4.24
C SER A 111 1.95 0.11 4.11
N VAL A 112 3.19 0.19 4.60
CA VAL A 112 4.05 1.37 4.38
C VAL A 112 4.32 1.55 2.90
N PHE A 113 4.65 0.48 2.20
CA PHE A 113 4.92 0.47 0.78
C PHE A 113 3.72 0.99 -0.05
N TRP A 114 2.50 0.48 0.19
CA TRP A 114 1.30 0.96 -0.50
C TRP A 114 0.92 2.38 -0.11
N GLY A 115 1.15 2.78 1.14
CA GLY A 115 1.02 4.17 1.55
C GLY A 115 1.93 5.09 0.73
N TRP A 116 3.19 4.72 0.57
CA TRP A 116 4.15 5.47 -0.25
C TRP A 116 3.78 5.40 -1.74
N TYR A 117 3.37 4.24 -2.28
CA TYR A 117 2.95 4.12 -3.69
C TYR A 117 1.70 4.94 -4.05
N GLY A 118 0.90 5.30 -3.08
CA GLY A 118 -0.17 6.28 -3.29
C GLY A 118 0.37 7.67 -3.65
N ALA A 119 1.62 7.98 -3.28
CA ALA A 119 2.20 9.31 -3.35
C ALA A 119 3.49 9.40 -4.18
N VAL A 120 4.32 8.34 -4.25
CA VAL A 120 5.60 8.35 -4.97
C VAL A 120 5.73 7.15 -5.91
N SER A 121 6.55 7.31 -6.94
CA SER A 121 6.76 6.29 -7.99
C SER A 121 8.11 5.59 -7.91
N SER A 122 9.03 6.09 -7.09
CA SER A 122 10.46 5.72 -7.14
C SER A 122 10.86 4.61 -6.17
N ILE A 123 9.91 3.87 -5.60
CA ILE A 123 10.21 2.76 -4.68
C ILE A 123 9.99 1.40 -5.34
N ARG A 124 10.69 0.38 -4.83
CA ARG A 124 10.59 -1.02 -5.25
C ARG A 124 10.47 -1.94 -4.05
N GLY A 125 9.84 -3.10 -4.23
CA GLY A 125 9.72 -4.13 -3.20
C GLY A 125 8.71 -3.81 -2.11
N CYS A 126 8.05 -4.83 -1.57
CA CYS A 126 6.98 -4.69 -0.56
C CYS A 126 7.29 -5.43 0.76
N PHE A 127 8.52 -5.88 0.94
CA PHE A 127 8.96 -6.57 2.17
C PHE A 127 9.92 -5.69 2.97
N THR A 128 9.99 -5.91 4.27
CA THR A 128 10.86 -5.13 5.16
C THR A 128 12.32 -5.14 4.71
N PHE A 129 12.81 -6.29 4.24
CA PHE A 129 14.20 -6.44 3.79
C PHE A 129 14.50 -5.71 2.47
N HIS A 130 13.49 -5.33 1.68
CA HIS A 130 13.63 -4.50 0.48
C HIS A 130 13.52 -2.99 0.75
N MET A 131 13.27 -2.54 1.99
CA MET A 131 13.16 -1.11 2.28
C MET A 131 14.55 -0.46 2.42
N THR A 132 15.30 -0.45 1.34
CA THR A 132 16.73 -0.11 1.24
C THR A 132 16.98 1.01 0.21
N PRO A 133 18.14 1.67 0.20
CA PRO A 133 18.44 2.76 -0.73
C PRO A 133 18.33 2.38 -2.20
N ALA A 134 18.82 1.23 -2.63
CA ALA A 134 18.69 0.76 -4.01
C ALA A 134 17.23 0.60 -4.46
N ASN A 135 16.31 0.43 -3.51
CA ASN A 135 14.87 0.34 -3.73
C ASN A 135 14.12 1.67 -3.47
N GLY A 136 14.84 2.79 -3.31
CA GLY A 136 14.27 4.13 -3.16
C GLY A 136 13.93 4.54 -1.72
N PHE A 137 14.32 3.75 -0.71
CA PHE A 137 14.16 4.08 0.71
C PHE A 137 15.46 4.67 1.25
N LEU A 138 15.54 6.00 1.24
CA LEU A 138 16.76 6.74 1.59
C LEU A 138 16.85 6.98 3.10
N PRO A 139 18.06 7.00 3.69
CA PRO A 139 18.22 7.33 5.09
C PRO A 139 17.87 8.80 5.36
N VAL A 140 17.30 9.06 6.55
CA VAL A 140 17.06 10.42 7.07
C VAL A 140 18.35 10.97 7.67
N GLY A 141 18.60 12.26 7.48
CA GLY A 141 19.75 12.96 8.08
C GLY A 141 21.09 12.51 7.49
N GLU A 142 22.09 12.34 8.38
CA GLU A 142 23.46 11.97 8.01
C GLU A 142 23.77 10.47 8.17
N VAL A 143 22.75 9.65 8.33
CA VAL A 143 22.90 8.18 8.40
C VAL A 143 23.42 7.67 7.06
N LYS A 144 24.52 6.92 7.11
CA LYS A 144 25.14 6.34 5.93
C LYS A 144 24.67 4.90 5.74
N ILE A 145 24.09 4.63 4.59
CA ILE A 145 23.75 3.30 4.11
C ILE A 145 24.31 3.20 2.70
N ASP A 146 24.84 2.04 2.33
CA ASP A 146 25.31 1.81 0.96
C ASP A 146 24.16 2.07 -0.02
N PRO A 147 24.32 3.00 -0.99
CA PRO A 147 23.27 3.31 -1.97
C PRO A 147 22.90 2.11 -2.84
N GLU A 148 23.79 1.12 -3.00
CA GLU A 148 23.56 -0.09 -3.78
C GLU A 148 22.98 -1.24 -2.91
N LEU A 149 22.82 -1.05 -1.61
CA LEU A 149 22.18 -2.05 -0.75
C LEU A 149 20.75 -2.31 -1.22
N ALA A 150 20.48 -3.50 -1.72
CA ALA A 150 19.17 -3.91 -2.24
C ALA A 150 18.36 -4.78 -1.25
N ASP A 151 19.04 -5.41 -0.29
CA ASP A 151 18.44 -6.37 0.64
C ASP A 151 19.12 -6.32 2.02
N TYR A 152 18.32 -6.18 3.09
CA TYR A 152 18.83 -6.20 4.47
C TYR A 152 19.31 -7.57 4.95
N HIS A 153 19.08 -8.65 4.19
CA HIS A 153 19.75 -9.94 4.50
C HIS A 153 21.27 -9.84 4.34
N ASP A 154 21.74 -8.96 3.45
CA ASP A 154 23.17 -8.75 3.23
C ASP A 154 23.79 -7.86 4.33
N TYR A 155 23.02 -6.89 4.83
CA TYR A 155 23.49 -5.94 5.84
C TYR A 155 22.34 -5.41 6.72
N THR A 156 22.18 -5.99 7.91
CA THR A 156 21.03 -5.76 8.79
C THR A 156 21.01 -4.37 9.44
N THR A 157 19.82 -3.94 9.89
CA THR A 157 19.63 -2.57 10.44
C THR A 157 20.41 -2.34 11.73
N ASP A 158 20.63 -3.36 12.56
CA ASP A 158 21.46 -3.23 13.77
C ASP A 158 22.95 -3.00 13.43
N LYS A 159 23.49 -3.67 12.41
CA LYS A 159 24.86 -3.41 11.92
C LYS A 159 25.00 -1.99 11.36
N ILE A 160 24.01 -1.53 10.59
CA ILE A 160 24.01 -0.15 10.07
C ILE A 160 24.01 0.85 11.21
N ILE A 161 23.24 0.62 12.29
CA ILE A 161 23.23 1.47 13.48
C ILE A 161 24.58 1.45 14.21
N GLU A 162 25.18 0.27 14.33
CA GLU A 162 26.51 0.11 14.96
C GLU A 162 27.58 0.93 14.21
N ASP A 163 27.63 0.82 12.89
CA ASP A 163 28.64 1.54 12.06
C ASP A 163 28.43 3.04 12.02
N ASN A 164 27.18 3.51 12.08
CA ASN A 164 26.89 4.94 12.09
C ASN A 164 27.10 5.58 13.48
N GLY A 165 26.97 4.80 14.53
CA GLY A 165 26.96 5.29 15.91
C GLY A 165 25.57 5.82 16.31
N LYS A 166 25.23 5.64 17.60
CA LYS A 166 23.91 5.98 18.14
C LYS A 166 23.54 7.44 18.02
N GLU A 167 24.50 8.34 18.17
CA GLU A 167 24.29 9.79 18.09
C GLU A 167 23.72 10.23 16.74
N LYS A 168 24.22 9.68 15.63
CA LYS A 168 23.70 9.98 14.29
C LYS A 168 22.28 9.45 14.10
N ILE A 169 21.99 8.29 14.65
CA ILE A 169 20.64 7.70 14.57
C ILE A 169 19.64 8.53 15.39
N ILE A 170 20.04 8.98 16.59
CA ILE A 170 19.24 9.86 17.45
C ILE A 170 18.98 11.19 16.73
N ASP A 171 20.02 11.82 16.14
CA ASP A 171 19.86 13.04 15.35
C ASP A 171 18.88 12.81 14.19
N ALA A 172 19.01 11.70 13.48
CA ALA A 172 18.10 11.35 12.39
C ALA A 172 16.64 11.20 12.87
N TYR A 173 16.38 10.61 14.06
CA TYR A 173 15.03 10.57 14.63
C TYR A 173 14.45 11.97 14.88
N THR A 174 15.26 12.96 15.24
CA THR A 174 14.78 14.34 15.44
C THR A 174 14.33 15.02 14.15
N ARG A 175 14.82 14.53 13.01
CA ARG A 175 14.57 15.09 11.66
C ARG A 175 13.45 14.40 10.91
N VAL A 176 12.92 13.30 11.48
CA VAL A 176 11.83 12.54 10.84
C VAL A 176 10.56 13.40 10.74
N ARG A 177 9.91 13.33 9.60
CA ARG A 177 8.67 14.06 9.29
C ARG A 177 7.53 13.10 8.97
N PRO A 178 6.27 13.57 9.04
CA PRO A 178 5.13 12.77 8.59
C PRO A 178 5.34 12.22 7.17
N GLY A 179 5.00 10.96 6.95
CA GLY A 179 5.24 10.23 5.70
C GLY A 179 6.55 9.45 5.67
N ASP A 180 7.56 9.81 6.48
CA ASP A 180 8.77 8.98 6.63
C ASP A 180 8.43 7.62 7.27
N ALA A 181 9.32 6.66 7.12
CA ALA A 181 9.18 5.34 7.73
C ALA A 181 10.29 5.08 8.76
N VAL A 182 10.01 4.20 9.71
CA VAL A 182 11.03 3.57 10.55
C VAL A 182 10.99 2.07 10.32
N VAL A 183 12.15 1.47 10.05
CA VAL A 183 12.26 0.07 9.64
C VAL A 183 13.31 -0.64 10.46
N ALA A 184 12.96 -1.79 11.03
CA ALA A 184 13.86 -2.70 11.70
C ALA A 184 13.91 -4.04 10.96
N PHE A 185 15.11 -4.54 10.69
CA PHE A 185 15.35 -5.84 10.12
C PHE A 185 16.63 -6.44 10.73
N LYS A 186 16.46 -7.41 11.63
CA LYS A 186 17.58 -8.20 12.20
C LYS A 186 17.61 -9.60 11.58
N ASP A 187 16.43 -10.17 11.37
CA ASP A 187 16.20 -11.45 10.71
C ASP A 187 14.74 -11.53 10.23
N ALA A 188 14.36 -12.63 9.58
CA ALA A 188 13.00 -12.85 9.07
C ALA A 188 11.92 -12.88 10.17
N LYS A 189 12.27 -13.10 11.44
CA LYS A 189 11.34 -13.11 12.58
C LYS A 189 11.28 -11.77 13.28
N THR A 190 12.39 -11.01 13.27
CA THR A 190 12.57 -9.73 13.95
C THR A 190 12.62 -8.62 12.92
N SER A 191 11.52 -8.44 12.19
CA SER A 191 11.36 -7.41 11.17
C SER A 191 10.06 -6.66 11.35
N HIS A 192 10.10 -5.32 11.23
CA HIS A 192 8.91 -4.48 11.31
C HIS A 192 9.12 -3.14 10.61
N ALA A 193 8.03 -2.59 10.05
CA ALA A 193 8.01 -1.27 9.44
C ALA A 193 6.81 -0.47 9.94
N GLN A 194 7.00 0.83 10.14
CA GLN A 194 5.99 1.76 10.62
C GLN A 194 6.12 3.07 9.86
N MET A 195 5.01 3.76 9.60
CA MET A 195 5.01 5.09 8.98
C MET A 195 4.80 6.16 10.06
N VAL A 196 5.61 7.21 10.02
CA VAL A 196 5.49 8.36 10.91
C VAL A 196 4.32 9.24 10.48
N VAL A 197 3.52 9.70 11.46
CA VAL A 197 2.28 10.48 11.18
C VAL A 197 2.28 11.87 11.78
N GLU A 198 3.21 12.17 12.70
CA GLU A 198 3.40 13.47 13.32
C GLU A 198 4.90 13.82 13.35
N PRO A 199 5.27 15.09 13.40
CA PRO A 199 6.66 15.49 13.63
C PRO A 199 7.21 14.86 14.91
N ALA A 200 8.51 14.58 14.95
CA ALA A 200 9.17 14.06 16.15
C ALA A 200 8.96 14.98 17.35
N THR A 201 8.60 14.41 18.49
CA THR A 201 8.64 15.14 19.77
C THR A 201 10.00 14.92 20.39
N VAL A 202 10.77 16.00 20.58
CA VAL A 202 12.12 15.96 21.17
C VAL A 202 12.12 16.66 22.51
N VAL A 203 12.48 15.95 23.57
CA VAL A 203 12.61 16.46 24.93
C VAL A 203 14.08 16.51 25.31
N TYR A 204 14.52 17.64 25.86
CA TYR A 204 15.89 17.82 26.36
C TYR A 204 15.89 17.81 27.88
N ARG A 205 16.86 17.09 28.45
CA ARG A 205 17.17 17.10 29.90
C ARG A 205 18.66 17.32 30.07
N GLU A 206 19.03 18.34 30.80
CA GLU A 206 20.43 18.71 31.03
C GLU A 206 21.26 18.89 29.72
N GLY A 207 20.64 19.47 28.70
CA GLY A 207 21.26 19.72 27.39
C GLY A 207 21.39 18.49 26.49
N LYS A 208 20.92 17.32 26.93
CA LYS A 208 20.89 16.07 26.12
C LYS A 208 19.46 15.67 25.79
N ILE A 209 19.30 14.96 24.67
CA ILE A 209 18.00 14.40 24.30
C ILE A 209 17.64 13.30 25.31
N ASP A 210 16.47 13.43 25.96
CA ASP A 210 15.88 12.38 26.80
C ASP A 210 15.23 11.35 25.87
N LEU A 211 15.84 10.18 25.76
CA LEU A 211 15.42 9.15 24.82
C LEU A 211 14.11 8.45 25.20
N ASP A 212 13.75 8.47 26.48
CA ASP A 212 12.52 7.84 26.95
C ASP A 212 11.31 8.76 26.80
N GLU A 213 11.51 10.08 26.93
CA GLU A 213 10.48 11.10 26.78
C GLU A 213 10.37 11.64 25.34
N SER A 214 11.44 11.49 24.53
CA SER A 214 11.40 11.81 23.10
C SER A 214 10.81 10.66 22.31
N TYR A 215 9.90 10.95 21.36
CA TYR A 215 9.19 9.91 20.64
C TYR A 215 8.77 10.30 19.22
N LEU A 216 8.52 9.28 18.38
CA LEU A 216 7.77 9.38 17.15
C LEU A 216 6.33 8.92 17.37
N VAL A 217 5.40 9.49 16.62
CA VAL A 217 4.03 8.97 16.51
C VAL A 217 3.89 8.25 15.17
N VAL A 218 3.54 6.98 15.21
CA VAL A 218 3.54 6.11 14.02
C VAL A 218 2.20 5.42 13.82
N GLN A 219 1.94 5.03 12.59
CA GLN A 219 0.88 4.09 12.21
C GLN A 219 1.51 2.81 11.63
N ASP A 220 0.87 1.66 11.87
CA ASP A 220 1.32 0.37 11.33
C ASP A 220 0.19 -0.62 11.15
N GLN A 221 0.40 -1.59 10.26
CA GLN A 221 -0.38 -2.82 10.20
C GLN A 221 0.22 -3.81 11.20
N HIS A 222 -0.62 -4.37 12.07
CA HIS A 222 -0.16 -5.27 13.12
C HIS A 222 -0.70 -6.70 12.94
N LYS A 223 -0.07 -7.66 13.61
CA LYS A 223 -0.48 -9.07 13.57
C LYS A 223 -1.92 -9.24 14.08
N GLY A 224 -2.83 -9.53 13.16
CA GLY A 224 -4.17 -9.98 13.48
C GLY A 224 -5.14 -8.90 13.96
N LEU A 225 -6.41 -9.27 13.94
CA LEU A 225 -7.50 -8.48 14.51
C LEU A 225 -7.44 -8.59 16.04
N ARG A 226 -6.93 -7.58 16.72
CA ARG A 226 -6.86 -7.56 18.18
C ARG A 226 -8.18 -7.07 18.77
N SER A 227 -9.14 -7.96 18.87
CA SER A 227 -10.44 -7.68 19.46
C SER A 227 -10.44 -7.58 20.99
N ASP A 228 -9.40 -8.07 21.65
CA ASP A 228 -9.29 -8.22 23.10
C ASP A 228 -8.74 -6.96 23.81
N LYS A 229 -8.12 -6.03 23.09
CA LYS A 229 -7.60 -4.79 23.67
C LYS A 229 -8.55 -3.62 23.42
N ALA A 230 -9.00 -2.98 24.48
CA ALA A 230 -9.94 -1.84 24.43
C ALA A 230 -9.48 -0.68 23.53
N GLU A 231 -8.16 -0.49 23.37
CA GLU A 231 -7.57 0.53 22.50
C GLU A 231 -7.82 0.29 20.98
N PHE A 232 -8.13 -0.97 20.59
CA PHE A 232 -8.41 -1.38 19.23
C PHE A 232 -9.88 -1.67 18.97
N VAL A 233 -10.73 -1.46 19.97
CA VAL A 233 -12.16 -1.65 19.88
C VAL A 233 -12.85 -0.30 19.94
N TYR A 234 -13.71 -0.01 18.98
CA TYR A 234 -14.61 1.14 19.00
C TYR A 234 -15.98 0.75 18.49
N TYR A 235 -16.99 1.57 18.78
CA TYR A 235 -18.35 1.32 18.33
C TYR A 235 -18.69 2.21 17.14
N TYR A 236 -19.22 1.62 16.09
CA TYR A 236 -19.69 2.29 14.91
C TYR A 236 -21.14 1.88 14.63
N GLN A 237 -22.06 2.85 14.58
CA GLN A 237 -23.50 2.59 14.41
C GLN A 237 -24.05 1.51 15.35
N GLY A 238 -23.56 1.46 16.60
CA GLY A 238 -23.95 0.46 17.59
C GLY A 238 -23.20 -0.89 17.48
N ALA A 239 -22.43 -1.15 16.42
CA ALA A 239 -21.61 -2.34 16.28
C ALA A 239 -20.22 -2.14 16.87
N LYS A 240 -19.67 -3.18 17.47
CA LYS A 240 -18.28 -3.27 17.90
C LYS A 240 -17.39 -3.42 16.67
N VAL A 241 -16.40 -2.55 16.53
CA VAL A 241 -15.48 -2.58 15.40
C VAL A 241 -14.13 -3.10 15.84
N HIS A 242 -13.63 -4.13 15.16
CA HIS A 242 -12.31 -4.73 15.36
C HIS A 242 -11.29 -4.07 14.45
N PHE A 243 -10.13 -3.71 15.01
CA PHE A 243 -9.10 -2.95 14.33
C PHE A 243 -7.81 -3.74 14.15
N ALA A 244 -7.25 -3.77 12.93
CA ALA A 244 -6.09 -4.60 12.58
C ALA A 244 -4.73 -3.89 12.70
N GLY A 245 -4.67 -2.63 13.15
CA GLY A 245 -3.43 -1.85 13.19
C GLY A 245 -3.43 -0.74 14.24
N HIS A 246 -2.37 0.06 14.23
CA HIS A 246 -2.25 1.28 15.04
C HIS A 246 -2.35 2.51 14.14
N LEU A 247 -3.08 3.55 14.57
CA LEU A 247 -3.21 4.80 13.83
C LEU A 247 -2.33 5.94 14.37
N ALA A 248 -1.96 5.88 15.64
CA ALA A 248 -1.16 6.90 16.32
C ALA A 248 -0.51 6.30 17.58
N MET A 249 0.51 5.48 17.40
CA MET A 249 1.24 4.86 18.51
C MET A 249 2.51 5.65 18.81
N LYS A 250 2.73 6.02 20.07
CA LYS A 250 3.98 6.63 20.51
C LYS A 250 5.09 5.60 20.59
N ARG A 251 6.22 5.91 19.97
CA ARG A 251 7.44 5.07 19.94
C ARG A 251 8.60 5.87 20.53
N PRO A 252 8.98 5.65 21.81
CA PRO A 252 10.15 6.31 22.41
C PRO A 252 11.44 6.05 21.61
N PHE A 253 12.33 7.02 21.56
CA PHE A 253 13.62 6.88 20.87
C PHE A 253 14.47 5.76 21.47
N SER A 254 14.43 5.58 22.80
CA SER A 254 15.10 4.47 23.49
C SER A 254 14.63 3.10 22.95
N LYS A 255 13.33 2.95 22.72
CA LYS A 255 12.75 1.72 22.20
C LYS A 255 13.09 1.50 20.72
N LEU A 256 13.05 2.56 19.91
CA LEU A 256 13.44 2.50 18.50
C LEU A 256 14.91 2.06 18.35
N LEU A 257 15.82 2.64 19.12
CA LEU A 257 17.24 2.25 19.15
C LEU A 257 17.44 0.79 19.59
N LYS A 258 16.79 0.38 20.69
CA LYS A 258 16.88 -0.99 21.22
C LYS A 258 16.41 -2.04 20.19
N GLU A 259 15.37 -1.72 19.45
CA GLU A 259 14.80 -2.59 18.43
C GLU A 259 15.44 -2.43 17.05
N ALA A 260 16.47 -1.57 16.93
CA ALA A 260 17.24 -1.27 15.72
C ALA A 260 16.42 -0.72 14.56
N TYR A 261 15.54 0.24 14.81
CA TYR A 261 14.83 0.94 13.77
C TYR A 261 15.71 2.00 13.08
N LEU A 262 15.77 1.96 11.76
CA LEU A 262 16.37 3.00 10.92
C LEU A 262 15.30 3.97 10.41
N PRO A 263 15.51 5.28 10.49
CA PRO A 263 14.61 6.26 9.90
C PRO A 263 14.88 6.40 8.41
N LEU A 264 13.84 6.27 7.59
CA LEU A 264 13.89 6.28 6.13
C LEU A 264 12.94 7.30 5.54
N THR A 265 13.32 7.88 4.41
CA THR A 265 12.55 8.85 3.61
C THR A 265 12.61 8.49 2.13
N ASN A 266 12.09 9.37 1.25
CA ASN A 266 12.15 9.22 -0.20
C ASN A 266 12.56 10.54 -0.85
N ALA A 267 13.17 10.49 -2.04
CA ALA A 267 13.66 11.66 -2.75
C ALA A 267 12.54 12.66 -3.15
N GLU A 268 11.35 12.15 -3.45
CA GLU A 268 10.18 12.98 -3.76
C GLU A 268 9.63 13.67 -2.50
N PHE A 269 9.73 13.04 -1.33
CA PHE A 269 9.36 13.64 -0.04
C PHE A 269 10.28 14.81 0.39
N ASP A 270 11.53 14.82 -0.07
CA ASP A 270 12.50 15.85 0.27
C ASP A 270 12.67 16.90 -0.83
N GLY A 271 11.86 16.82 -1.90
CA GLY A 271 11.97 17.71 -3.05
C GLY A 271 13.25 17.53 -3.87
N LYS A 272 14.04 16.48 -3.60
CA LYS A 272 15.24 16.12 -4.38
C LYS A 272 14.87 15.53 -5.74
N LYS A 273 13.65 15.05 -5.86
CA LYS A 273 13.04 14.58 -7.10
C LYS A 273 11.63 15.19 -7.21
N PRO A 274 11.22 15.70 -8.38
CA PRO A 274 9.87 16.21 -8.57
C PRO A 274 8.83 15.10 -8.45
N TYR A 275 7.60 15.48 -8.09
CA TYR A 275 6.47 14.55 -8.07
C TYR A 275 6.24 13.94 -9.46
N THR A 276 6.11 12.64 -9.50
CA THR A 276 5.80 11.91 -10.73
C THR A 276 4.28 11.77 -10.86
N VAL A 277 3.69 12.50 -11.81
CA VAL A 277 2.25 12.39 -12.08
C VAL A 277 1.91 10.97 -12.53
N PRO A 278 0.88 10.31 -11.94
CA PRO A 278 0.44 9.00 -12.40
C PRO A 278 0.06 9.01 -13.87
N GLY A 279 0.59 8.07 -14.63
CA GLY A 279 0.35 7.91 -16.07
C GLY A 279 0.57 6.48 -16.53
N ALA A 280 -0.11 6.09 -17.61
CA ALA A 280 0.07 4.79 -18.26
C ALA A 280 -0.05 4.93 -19.78
N THR A 281 0.66 4.04 -20.48
CA THR A 281 0.64 3.91 -21.95
C THR A 281 0.51 2.45 -22.35
N ALA A 282 0.10 2.18 -23.57
CA ALA A 282 0.16 0.84 -24.15
C ALA A 282 0.96 0.87 -25.44
N GLU A 283 1.79 -0.14 -25.64
CA GLU A 283 2.60 -0.36 -26.83
C GLU A 283 2.29 -1.71 -27.46
N GLY A 284 2.28 -1.76 -28.78
CA GLY A 284 2.02 -2.99 -29.53
C GLY A 284 1.46 -2.72 -30.92
N LYS A 285 0.75 -3.70 -31.45
CA LYS A 285 0.10 -3.58 -32.76
C LYS A 285 -1.09 -2.63 -32.68
N GLU A 286 -1.40 -2.00 -33.83
CA GLU A 286 -2.67 -1.28 -34.00
C GLU A 286 -3.85 -2.22 -33.72
N ILE A 287 -4.81 -1.74 -32.92
CA ILE A 287 -5.97 -2.53 -32.52
C ILE A 287 -7.07 -2.33 -33.59
N LYS A 288 -7.32 -3.39 -34.36
CA LYS A 288 -8.39 -3.46 -35.38
C LYS A 288 -9.44 -4.52 -35.05
N ALA A 289 -9.06 -5.49 -34.24
CA ALA A 289 -9.91 -6.57 -33.77
C ALA A 289 -9.67 -6.84 -32.30
N LEU A 290 -10.60 -7.52 -31.64
CA LEU A 290 -10.49 -7.87 -30.22
C LEU A 290 -9.22 -8.70 -29.91
N ALA A 291 -8.81 -9.55 -30.86
CA ALA A 291 -7.60 -10.38 -30.68
C ALA A 291 -6.29 -9.58 -30.67
N ASP A 292 -6.27 -8.36 -31.22
CA ASP A 292 -5.07 -7.52 -31.31
C ASP A 292 -4.60 -6.99 -29.95
N VAL A 293 -5.45 -7.06 -28.91
CA VAL A 293 -5.03 -6.71 -27.53
C VAL A 293 -4.05 -7.72 -26.94
N ARG A 294 -3.97 -8.93 -27.51
CA ARG A 294 -3.04 -9.95 -27.05
C ARG A 294 -1.60 -9.53 -27.30
N GLY A 295 -0.78 -9.64 -26.25
CA GLY A 295 0.62 -9.26 -26.33
C GLY A 295 0.91 -7.77 -26.28
N LEU A 296 -0.11 -6.89 -26.14
CA LEU A 296 0.12 -5.49 -25.83
C LEU A 296 0.87 -5.37 -24.49
N THR A 297 1.84 -4.48 -24.45
CA THR A 297 2.54 -4.12 -23.21
C THR A 297 1.98 -2.82 -22.68
N VAL A 298 1.49 -2.85 -21.45
CA VAL A 298 1.09 -1.65 -20.70
C VAL A 298 2.28 -1.25 -19.84
N SER A 299 2.67 0.01 -19.91
CA SER A 299 3.71 0.61 -19.09
C SER A 299 3.12 1.76 -18.28
N ALA A 300 3.54 1.92 -17.01
CA ALA A 300 3.01 2.93 -16.11
C ALA A 300 4.09 3.52 -15.21
N THR A 301 3.82 4.70 -14.68
CA THR A 301 4.69 5.38 -13.70
C THR A 301 4.54 4.81 -12.29
N HIS A 302 3.37 4.25 -11.98
CA HIS A 302 3.01 3.65 -10.69
C HIS A 302 2.60 2.19 -10.90
N PRO A 303 2.61 1.36 -9.84
CA PRO A 303 2.20 -0.04 -9.94
C PRO A 303 0.82 -0.19 -10.60
N ILE A 304 0.73 -1.12 -11.52
CA ILE A 304 -0.50 -1.50 -12.18
C ILE A 304 -1.28 -2.44 -11.26
N ILE A 305 -2.49 -2.06 -10.88
CA ILE A 305 -3.39 -2.87 -10.06
C ILE A 305 -4.25 -3.77 -10.94
N SER A 306 -4.84 -3.20 -12.00
CA SER A 306 -5.61 -3.96 -12.96
C SER A 306 -5.56 -3.35 -14.36
N VAL A 307 -5.79 -4.21 -15.34
CA VAL A 307 -6.04 -3.82 -16.74
C VAL A 307 -7.43 -4.29 -17.12
N LYS A 308 -8.32 -3.36 -17.44
CA LYS A 308 -9.71 -3.64 -17.80
C LYS A 308 -9.95 -3.38 -19.27
N LEU A 309 -10.45 -4.41 -19.96
CA LEU A 309 -10.92 -4.35 -21.34
C LEU A 309 -12.45 -4.19 -21.35
N VAL A 310 -12.96 -3.21 -22.08
CA VAL A 310 -14.40 -3.00 -22.27
C VAL A 310 -14.69 -2.81 -23.75
N VAL A 311 -15.67 -3.54 -24.27
CA VAL A 311 -16.18 -3.36 -25.64
C VAL A 311 -17.61 -2.86 -25.58
N ARG A 312 -17.90 -1.81 -26.37
CA ARG A 312 -19.20 -1.13 -26.38
C ARG A 312 -19.70 -0.94 -27.80
N ASP A 313 -21.03 -0.94 -27.94
CA ASP A 313 -21.75 -0.41 -29.08
C ASP A 313 -22.58 0.80 -28.57
N GLY A 314 -22.11 2.01 -28.90
CA GLY A 314 -22.60 3.22 -28.26
C GLY A 314 -22.45 3.16 -26.73
N GLU A 315 -23.55 3.32 -26.00
CA GLU A 315 -23.57 3.21 -24.53
C GLU A 315 -23.65 1.77 -24.01
N ARG A 316 -24.03 0.83 -24.86
CA ARG A 316 -24.23 -0.58 -24.50
C ARG A 316 -22.90 -1.30 -24.32
N VAL A 317 -22.64 -1.88 -23.15
CA VAL A 317 -21.52 -2.81 -22.95
C VAL A 317 -21.83 -4.15 -23.60
N LEU A 318 -21.03 -4.53 -24.59
CA LEU A 318 -21.11 -5.82 -25.28
C LEU A 318 -20.35 -6.90 -24.51
N GLY A 319 -19.25 -6.52 -23.87
CA GLY A 319 -18.45 -7.43 -23.06
C GLY A 319 -17.35 -6.70 -22.32
N GLU A 320 -16.88 -7.31 -21.22
CA GLU A 320 -15.76 -6.80 -20.44
C GLU A 320 -14.92 -7.95 -19.86
N SER A 321 -13.64 -7.68 -19.67
CA SER A 321 -12.70 -8.54 -18.95
C SER A 321 -11.76 -7.68 -18.13
N GLU A 322 -11.44 -8.12 -16.92
CA GLU A 322 -10.49 -7.44 -16.04
C GLU A 322 -9.39 -8.41 -15.62
N PHE A 323 -8.16 -7.94 -15.74
CA PHE A 323 -6.94 -8.66 -15.36
C PHE A 323 -6.39 -7.98 -14.13
N LEU A 324 -6.49 -8.65 -12.99
CA LEU A 324 -5.81 -8.22 -11.76
C LEU A 324 -4.34 -8.64 -11.88
N THR A 325 -3.45 -7.69 -11.59
CA THR A 325 -2.05 -8.02 -11.47
C THR A 325 -1.84 -8.85 -10.21
N THR A 326 -1.09 -9.94 -10.34
CA THR A 326 -0.89 -10.86 -9.24
C THR A 326 0.29 -10.47 -8.36
N LYS A 327 0.32 -11.01 -7.16
CA LYS A 327 1.33 -10.92 -6.13
C LYS A 327 2.78 -11.07 -6.63
N ASP A 328 3.03 -11.97 -7.57
CA ASP A 328 4.38 -12.28 -8.03
C ASP A 328 5.01 -11.15 -8.87
N ASN A 329 4.19 -10.19 -9.30
CA ASN A 329 4.61 -9.02 -10.07
C ASN A 329 4.72 -7.73 -9.25
N MET A 330 4.58 -7.79 -7.92
CA MET A 330 4.48 -6.58 -7.08
C MET A 330 5.81 -5.85 -6.86
N ILE A 331 6.93 -6.47 -7.17
CA ILE A 331 8.25 -5.85 -7.00
C ILE A 331 8.52 -4.82 -8.11
N ASP A 332 7.96 -5.02 -9.30
CA ASP A 332 8.21 -4.17 -10.48
C ASP A 332 6.98 -4.00 -11.37
N ASN A 333 5.81 -3.89 -10.76
CA ASN A 333 4.53 -3.92 -11.47
C ASN A 333 4.18 -2.63 -12.21
N THR A 334 5.19 -1.98 -12.79
CA THR A 334 5.03 -0.82 -13.67
C THR A 334 4.93 -1.20 -15.15
N ALA A 335 5.11 -2.48 -15.48
CA ALA A 335 4.90 -3.02 -16.81
C ALA A 335 4.08 -4.31 -16.75
N PHE A 336 3.11 -4.46 -17.63
CA PHE A 336 2.25 -5.63 -17.72
C PHE A 336 2.02 -6.00 -19.19
N GLN A 337 2.40 -7.21 -19.57
CA GLN A 337 2.10 -7.74 -20.89
C GLN A 337 0.80 -8.55 -20.85
N LEU A 338 -0.16 -8.16 -21.68
CA LEU A 338 -1.40 -8.91 -21.85
C LEU A 338 -1.10 -10.31 -22.43
N PRO A 339 -1.65 -11.40 -21.83
CA PRO A 339 -1.36 -12.76 -22.26
C PRO A 339 -1.62 -12.99 -23.75
N LEU A 340 -0.72 -13.75 -24.41
CA LEU A 340 -0.85 -14.08 -25.83
C LEU A 340 -1.94 -15.11 -26.12
N THR A 341 -2.24 -16.01 -25.19
CA THR A 341 -3.11 -17.18 -25.42
C THR A 341 -4.29 -17.30 -24.47
N ALA A 342 -4.11 -17.08 -23.19
CA ALA A 342 -5.12 -17.34 -22.15
C ALA A 342 -5.97 -16.10 -21.81
N LEU A 343 -6.10 -15.14 -22.72
CA LEU A 343 -6.85 -13.91 -22.45
C LEU A 343 -8.36 -14.23 -22.48
N PRO A 344 -9.09 -14.09 -21.36
CA PRO A 344 -10.54 -14.20 -21.35
C PRO A 344 -11.13 -12.99 -22.06
N LEU A 345 -11.30 -13.09 -23.38
CA LEU A 345 -11.93 -12.05 -24.19
C LEU A 345 -13.44 -12.13 -24.03
N PRO A 346 -14.16 -11.00 -23.98
CA PRO A 346 -15.60 -11.02 -24.01
C PRO A 346 -16.10 -11.62 -25.32
N GLU A 347 -17.16 -12.46 -25.25
CA GLU A 347 -17.84 -12.92 -26.44
C GLU A 347 -18.62 -11.76 -27.07
N LEU A 348 -18.20 -11.35 -28.25
CA LEU A 348 -18.91 -10.35 -29.04
C LEU A 348 -19.90 -11.06 -29.95
N ARG A 349 -21.18 -10.80 -29.79
CA ARG A 349 -22.23 -11.24 -30.71
C ARG A 349 -22.63 -10.07 -31.61
N GLY A 350 -22.21 -10.10 -32.87
CA GLY A 350 -22.64 -9.13 -33.89
C GLY A 350 -21.56 -8.20 -34.38
N ALA A 351 -21.96 -7.21 -35.16
CA ALA A 351 -21.09 -6.23 -35.79
C ALA A 351 -20.27 -5.44 -34.77
N GLY A 352 -19.11 -4.96 -35.23
CA GLY A 352 -18.09 -4.26 -34.50
C GLY A 352 -18.52 -3.29 -33.40
N GLY A 353 -17.56 -2.85 -32.64
CA GLY A 353 -17.78 -1.94 -31.51
C GLY A 353 -16.59 -1.05 -31.25
N ARG A 354 -16.64 -0.33 -30.14
CA ARG A 354 -15.51 0.46 -29.63
C ARG A 354 -14.85 -0.27 -28.45
N LEU A 355 -13.58 -0.60 -28.61
CA LEU A 355 -12.76 -1.20 -27.57
C LEU A 355 -12.06 -0.11 -26.78
N THR A 356 -12.13 -0.21 -25.46
CA THR A 356 -11.40 0.66 -24.53
C THR A 356 -10.57 -0.21 -23.60
N LEU A 357 -9.26 0.06 -23.49
CA LEU A 357 -8.37 -0.56 -22.53
C LEU A 357 -8.05 0.45 -21.42
N LYS A 358 -8.38 0.11 -20.19
CA LYS A 358 -8.19 0.97 -19.02
C LYS A 358 -7.24 0.32 -18.03
N VAL A 359 -6.41 1.13 -17.38
CA VAL A 359 -5.42 0.71 -16.40
C VAL A 359 -5.68 1.44 -15.09
N LEU A 360 -5.85 0.69 -14.01
CA LEU A 360 -5.91 1.21 -12.64
C LEU A 360 -4.52 1.14 -12.02
N LEU A 361 -4.04 2.25 -11.48
CA LEU A 361 -2.73 2.38 -10.83
C LEU A 361 -2.83 2.38 -9.31
N GLY A 362 -1.69 2.13 -8.64
CA GLY A 362 -1.56 2.16 -7.17
C GLY A 362 -1.88 3.51 -6.53
N SER A 363 -1.87 4.59 -7.29
CA SER A 363 -2.37 5.91 -6.90
C SER A 363 -3.90 6.03 -6.90
N GLY A 364 -4.63 5.00 -7.35
CA GLY A 364 -6.09 5.01 -7.52
C GLY A 364 -6.54 5.72 -8.80
N THR A 365 -5.62 6.16 -9.66
CA THR A 365 -5.98 6.77 -10.95
C THR A 365 -6.25 5.71 -12.00
N THR A 366 -7.24 5.99 -12.87
CA THR A 366 -7.55 5.14 -14.02
C THR A 366 -7.19 5.87 -15.31
N HIS A 367 -6.42 5.22 -16.18
CA HIS A 367 -5.98 5.74 -17.47
C HIS A 367 -6.55 4.91 -18.60
N THR A 368 -7.08 5.57 -19.63
CA THR A 368 -7.41 4.92 -20.92
C THR A 368 -6.14 4.89 -21.75
N VAL A 369 -5.61 3.69 -21.99
CA VAL A 369 -4.34 3.48 -22.72
C VAL A 369 -4.55 3.03 -24.15
N ALA A 370 -5.75 2.56 -24.48
CA ALA A 370 -6.17 2.33 -25.85
C ALA A 370 -7.67 2.58 -25.98
N ASP A 371 -8.08 3.12 -27.14
CA ASP A 371 -9.47 3.38 -27.50
C ASP A 371 -9.60 3.30 -29.02
N ALA A 372 -10.17 2.21 -29.54
CA ALA A 372 -10.20 1.90 -30.94
C ALA A 372 -11.56 1.35 -31.41
N ALA A 373 -11.95 1.67 -32.62
CA ALA A 373 -13.03 0.96 -33.31
C ALA A 373 -12.51 -0.43 -33.73
N ILE A 374 -13.27 -1.46 -33.43
CA ILE A 374 -12.93 -2.84 -33.81
C ILE A 374 -14.01 -3.43 -34.70
N ASN A 375 -13.58 -4.24 -35.66
CA ASN A 375 -14.47 -5.04 -36.51
C ASN A 375 -14.87 -6.32 -35.73
N ALA A 376 -16.03 -6.86 -36.11
CA ALA A 376 -16.52 -8.12 -35.55
C ALA A 376 -15.64 -9.30 -35.96
#